data_32c96ba3370af559f51fed46fadb7094
#
_entry.id   32c96ba3370af559f51fed46fadb7094
#
_cell.length_a   1.000
_cell.length_b   1.000
_cell.length_c   1.000
_cell.angle_alpha   90.00
_cell.angle_beta   90.00
_cell.angle_gamma   90.00
#
_symmetry.space_group_name_H-M   'P 1'
#
loop_
_entity.id
_entity.type
_entity.pdbx_description
1 polymer ?
#
loop_
_entity_poly.entity_id
_entity_poly.type
_entity_poly.pdbx_seq_one_letter_code
_entity_poly.pdbx_strand_id
1 'polypeptide(L)'
;MCIRDRNIILAAEQAIPLADRKVHVLPTRTIPQGITAMLSFDADADVEQNLIEMTKAADNVSTAQVTFAARNNNVGGQEIKEGQILSLENGKVVGTDTDIHHATVKLVKNIVNTRRLTGKGVDFITIIYGEGMSEADAEQVRDSLQAKYDGVDITMINGGQPVYYYIISIE
;
A
#
# COMPACT_ATOMS: atom_id res chain seq x y z
N MET A 1 5.70 -3.23 12.72
CA MET A 1 5.94 -4.44 11.90
C MET A 1 6.14 -4.03 10.48
N CYS A 2 7.26 -4.32 9.90
CA CYS A 2 7.49 -3.98 8.50
C CYS A 2 6.75 -5.02 7.65
N ILE A 3 5.64 -4.61 7.00
CA ILE A 3 4.84 -5.46 6.08
C ILE A 3 5.71 -6.04 4.95
N ARG A 4 6.91 -5.52 4.80
CA ARG A 4 7.93 -5.93 3.83
C ARG A 4 8.79 -7.08 4.31
N ASP A 5 8.33 -7.87 5.23
CA ASP A 5 9.19 -8.91 5.76
C ASP A 5 9.26 -10.07 4.76
N ARG A 6 10.35 -10.09 4.01
CA ARG A 6 10.76 -11.28 3.24
C ARG A 6 10.65 -12.55 4.08
N ASN A 7 10.81 -12.42 5.39
CA ASN A 7 10.74 -13.53 6.32
C ASN A 7 9.32 -14.11 6.41
N ILE A 8 8.26 -13.30 6.24
CA ILE A 8 6.87 -13.80 6.23
C ILE A 8 6.63 -14.64 4.98
N ILE A 9 7.06 -14.15 3.81
CA ILE A 9 6.96 -14.91 2.55
C ILE A 9 7.79 -16.20 2.66
N LEU A 10 9.04 -16.09 3.11
CA LEU A 10 9.91 -17.26 3.31
C LEU A 10 9.32 -18.26 4.31
N ALA A 11 8.74 -17.79 5.42
CA ALA A 11 8.10 -18.66 6.40
C ALA A 11 6.88 -19.38 5.81
N ALA A 12 6.06 -18.68 5.00
CA ALA A 12 4.95 -19.27 4.29
C ALA A 12 5.42 -20.31 3.26
N GLU A 13 6.48 -20.01 2.50
CA GLU A 13 7.09 -20.94 1.54
C GLU A 13 7.67 -22.18 2.24
N GLN A 14 8.32 -22.00 3.39
CA GLN A 14 8.85 -23.11 4.20
C GLN A 14 7.75 -23.97 4.81
N ALA A 15 6.55 -23.47 5.01
CA ALA A 15 5.41 -24.23 5.47
C ALA A 15 4.80 -25.15 4.40
N ILE A 16 5.04 -24.88 3.11
CA ILE A 16 4.49 -25.68 1.99
C ILE A 16 4.79 -27.18 2.14
N PRO A 17 6.04 -27.62 2.34
CA PRO A 17 6.35 -29.05 2.44
C PRO A 17 5.85 -29.70 3.74
N LEU A 18 5.43 -28.91 4.73
CA LEU A 18 4.91 -29.39 6.02
C LEU A 18 3.39 -29.49 6.04
N ALA A 19 2.72 -28.98 5.03
CA ALA A 19 1.26 -28.95 4.96
C ALA A 19 0.67 -30.23 4.39
N ASP A 20 -0.40 -30.74 4.99
CA ASP A 20 -1.17 -31.90 4.50
C ASP A 20 -1.99 -31.59 3.24
N ARG A 21 -2.02 -30.33 2.83
CA ARG A 21 -2.77 -29.85 1.65
C ARG A 21 -1.84 -29.03 0.74
N LYS A 22 -2.24 -28.89 -0.51
CA LYS A 22 -1.54 -28.00 -1.44
C LYS A 22 -1.69 -26.56 -0.95
N VAL A 23 -0.56 -25.90 -0.73
CA VAL A 23 -0.47 -24.48 -0.31
C VAL A 23 0.22 -23.72 -1.42
N HIS A 24 -0.35 -22.59 -1.79
CA HIS A 24 0.23 -21.65 -2.74
C HIS A 24 0.40 -20.29 -2.08
N VAL A 25 1.57 -19.69 -2.24
CA VAL A 25 1.91 -18.39 -1.65
C VAL A 25 1.88 -17.32 -2.73
N LEU A 26 0.99 -16.34 -2.58
CA LEU A 26 0.98 -15.14 -3.42
C LEU A 26 1.96 -14.12 -2.82
N PRO A 27 2.99 -13.67 -3.55
CA PRO A 27 4.03 -12.81 -3.01
C PRO A 27 3.60 -11.34 -2.92
N THR A 28 2.40 -11.07 -2.39
CA THR A 28 1.92 -9.72 -2.12
C THR A 28 2.76 -9.07 -1.03
N ARG A 29 3.03 -7.76 -1.16
CA ARG A 29 3.93 -7.04 -0.26
C ARG A 29 3.24 -5.96 0.57
N THR A 30 2.00 -5.67 0.25
CA THR A 30 1.21 -4.63 0.93
C THR A 30 -0.19 -5.15 1.21
N ILE A 31 -0.85 -4.57 2.21
CA ILE A 31 -2.23 -4.92 2.55
C ILE A 31 -3.18 -4.70 1.36
N PRO A 32 -3.16 -3.54 0.66
CA PRO A 32 -4.00 -3.36 -0.52
C PRO A 32 -3.82 -4.45 -1.58
N GLN A 33 -2.57 -4.80 -1.92
CA GLN A 33 -2.30 -5.88 -2.87
C GLN A 33 -2.93 -7.21 -2.45
N GLY A 34 -2.84 -7.55 -1.17
CA GLY A 34 -3.44 -8.77 -0.63
C GLY A 34 -4.96 -8.75 -0.70
N ILE A 35 -5.59 -7.62 -0.39
CA ILE A 35 -7.05 -7.45 -0.45
C ILE A 35 -7.54 -7.58 -1.89
N THR A 36 -6.93 -6.86 -2.84
CA THR A 36 -7.33 -6.89 -4.24
C THR A 36 -7.12 -8.28 -4.85
N ALA A 37 -6.02 -8.98 -4.49
CA ALA A 37 -5.84 -10.37 -4.87
C ALA A 37 -6.96 -11.28 -4.35
N MET A 38 -7.35 -11.14 -3.08
CA MET A 38 -8.44 -11.93 -2.50
C MET A 38 -9.80 -11.67 -3.16
N LEU A 39 -10.07 -10.42 -3.53
CA LEU A 39 -11.30 -10.04 -4.25
C LEU A 39 -11.37 -10.63 -5.67
N SER A 40 -10.23 -10.97 -6.25
CA SER A 40 -10.12 -11.58 -7.57
C SER A 40 -10.16 -13.11 -7.53
N PHE A 41 -10.35 -13.72 -6.35
CA PHE A 41 -10.49 -15.16 -6.22
C PHE A 41 -11.84 -15.63 -6.76
N ASP A 42 -11.82 -16.65 -7.64
CA ASP A 42 -12.99 -17.30 -8.18
C ASP A 42 -13.04 -18.77 -7.69
N ALA A 43 -14.10 -19.09 -6.94
CA ALA A 43 -14.27 -20.43 -6.38
C ALA A 43 -14.56 -21.52 -7.47
N ASP A 44 -15.04 -21.11 -8.64
CA ASP A 44 -15.38 -22.00 -9.75
C ASP A 44 -14.18 -22.21 -10.70
N ALA A 45 -13.14 -21.38 -10.60
CA ALA A 45 -11.92 -21.51 -11.39
C ALA A 45 -10.93 -22.50 -10.77
N ASP A 46 -10.06 -23.07 -11.60
CA ASP A 46 -8.99 -23.91 -11.10
C ASP A 46 -7.89 -23.09 -10.35
N VAL A 47 -7.00 -23.81 -9.67
CA VAL A 47 -5.96 -23.19 -8.84
C VAL A 47 -4.99 -22.36 -9.68
N GLU A 48 -4.63 -22.82 -10.86
CA GLU A 48 -3.65 -22.16 -11.74
C GLU A 48 -4.22 -20.84 -12.27
N GLN A 49 -5.47 -20.85 -12.71
CA GLN A 49 -6.17 -19.66 -13.16
C GLN A 49 -6.33 -18.65 -12.02
N ASN A 50 -6.72 -19.09 -10.82
CA ASN A 50 -6.78 -18.21 -9.64
C ASN A 50 -5.43 -17.58 -9.32
N LEU A 51 -4.34 -18.34 -9.34
CA LEU A 51 -3.00 -17.81 -9.08
C LEU A 51 -2.62 -16.71 -10.09
N ILE A 52 -2.94 -16.91 -11.36
CA ILE A 52 -2.67 -15.93 -12.43
C ILE A 52 -3.47 -14.67 -12.22
N GLU A 53 -4.79 -14.77 -12.05
CA GLU A 53 -5.67 -13.60 -11.93
C GLU A 53 -5.45 -12.84 -10.62
N MET A 54 -5.28 -13.52 -9.51
CA MET A 54 -4.95 -12.90 -8.21
C MET A 54 -3.60 -12.19 -8.23
N THR A 55 -2.58 -12.78 -8.87
CA THR A 55 -1.26 -12.12 -9.02
C THR A 55 -1.38 -10.88 -9.89
N LYS A 56 -2.06 -10.98 -11.02
CA LYS A 56 -2.29 -9.85 -11.93
C LYS A 56 -3.05 -8.71 -11.26
N ALA A 57 -4.08 -9.03 -10.47
CA ALA A 57 -4.82 -8.06 -9.69
C ALA A 57 -3.92 -7.35 -8.66
N ALA A 58 -3.11 -8.10 -7.90
CA ALA A 58 -2.14 -7.54 -6.96
C ALA A 58 -1.10 -6.62 -7.63
N ASP A 59 -0.59 -7.00 -8.80
CA ASP A 59 0.40 -6.23 -9.56
C ASP A 59 -0.18 -4.93 -10.15
N ASN A 60 -1.50 -4.85 -10.27
CA ASN A 60 -2.15 -3.61 -10.69
C ASN A 60 -2.29 -2.59 -9.56
N VAL A 61 -2.15 -2.98 -8.31
CA VAL A 61 -2.24 -2.08 -7.16
C VAL A 61 -0.92 -1.36 -6.91
N SER A 62 -0.96 -0.04 -6.86
CA SER A 62 0.13 0.78 -6.29
C SER A 62 -0.25 1.19 -4.87
N THR A 63 0.67 1.03 -3.92
CA THR A 63 0.41 1.36 -2.52
C THR A 63 1.26 2.53 -2.05
N ALA A 64 0.62 3.60 -1.60
CA ALA A 64 1.25 4.67 -0.84
C ALA A 64 1.16 4.37 0.66
N GLN A 65 2.23 4.61 1.40
CA GLN A 65 2.26 4.44 2.84
C GLN A 65 2.95 5.64 3.47
N VAL A 66 2.35 6.20 4.52
CA VAL A 66 2.92 7.32 5.27
C VAL A 66 3.06 6.91 6.74
N THR A 67 4.27 7.05 7.27
CA THR A 67 4.63 6.64 8.62
C THR A 67 5.69 7.59 9.18
N PHE A 68 6.28 7.25 10.31
CA PHE A 68 7.39 7.98 10.93
C PHE A 68 8.63 7.10 11.04
N ALA A 69 9.78 7.74 11.11
CA ALA A 69 11.05 7.07 11.38
C ALA A 69 11.15 6.73 12.87
N ALA A 70 11.17 5.45 13.20
CA ALA A 70 11.28 4.97 14.59
C ALA A 70 12.71 5.15 15.18
N ARG A 71 13.70 5.48 14.36
CA ARG A 71 15.10 5.72 14.74
C ARG A 71 15.83 6.45 13.63
N ASN A 72 16.97 7.05 13.95
CA ASN A 72 17.87 7.59 12.94
C ASN A 72 18.35 6.47 11.99
N ASN A 73 18.36 6.75 10.71
CA ASN A 73 18.80 5.80 9.69
C ASN A 73 19.40 6.55 8.49
N ASN A 74 20.12 5.82 7.62
CA ASN A 74 20.58 6.33 6.34
C ASN A 74 20.02 5.45 5.23
N VAL A 75 19.23 6.03 4.33
CA VAL A 75 18.62 5.31 3.21
C VAL A 75 19.04 5.99 1.91
N GLY A 76 19.79 5.26 1.08
CA GLY A 76 20.25 5.78 -0.21
C GLY A 76 21.14 7.02 -0.12
N GLY A 77 21.89 7.19 0.99
CA GLY A 77 22.74 8.36 1.23
C GLY A 77 22.02 9.55 1.88
N GLN A 78 20.71 9.46 2.10
CA GLN A 78 19.93 10.46 2.81
C GLN A 78 19.82 10.12 4.30
N GLU A 79 20.25 11.03 5.16
CA GLU A 79 20.08 10.92 6.60
C GLU A 79 18.61 11.13 6.97
N ILE A 80 18.03 10.15 7.65
CA ILE A 80 16.66 10.16 8.18
C ILE A 80 16.74 10.27 9.69
N LYS A 81 16.10 11.28 10.27
CA LYS A 81 16.04 11.49 11.71
C LYS A 81 14.82 10.82 12.31
N GLU A 82 14.95 10.34 13.55
CA GLU A 82 13.84 9.84 14.34
C GLU A 82 12.69 10.83 14.41
N GLY A 83 11.45 10.37 14.27
CA GLY A 83 10.24 11.17 14.22
C GLY A 83 9.92 11.84 12.88
N GLN A 84 10.83 11.80 11.92
CA GLN A 84 10.59 12.38 10.60
C GLN A 84 9.55 11.57 9.83
N ILE A 85 8.66 12.26 9.10
CA ILE A 85 7.64 11.61 8.28
C ILE A 85 8.28 10.93 7.08
N LEU A 86 7.91 9.66 6.87
CA LEU A 86 8.39 8.83 5.77
C LEU A 86 7.27 8.57 4.77
N SER A 87 7.57 8.79 3.50
CA SER A 87 6.73 8.39 2.37
C SER A 87 7.29 7.13 1.73
N LEU A 88 6.46 6.09 1.60
CA LEU A 88 6.84 4.83 0.99
C LEU A 88 5.91 4.51 -0.19
N GLU A 89 6.49 4.04 -1.27
CA GLU A 89 5.77 3.46 -2.41
C GLU A 89 6.05 1.95 -2.47
N ASN A 90 5.00 1.14 -2.44
CA ASN A 90 5.10 -0.33 -2.43
C ASN A 90 6.12 -0.85 -1.39
N GLY A 91 6.14 -0.20 -0.20
CA GLY A 91 7.03 -0.53 0.91
C GLY A 91 8.48 -0.03 0.77
N LYS A 92 8.83 0.75 -0.24
CA LYS A 92 10.15 1.38 -0.39
C LYS A 92 10.07 2.85 -0.01
N VAL A 93 11.00 3.34 0.80
CA VAL A 93 11.10 4.78 1.13
C VAL A 93 11.44 5.55 -0.14
N VAL A 94 10.60 6.54 -0.47
CA VAL A 94 10.74 7.41 -1.65
C VAL A 94 10.87 8.89 -1.27
N GLY A 95 10.67 9.23 -0.01
CA GLY A 95 10.83 10.60 0.46
C GLY A 95 10.62 10.76 1.96
N THR A 96 10.95 11.95 2.43
CA THR A 96 10.73 12.40 3.81
C THR A 96 10.02 13.75 3.80
N ASP A 97 9.31 14.04 4.88
CA ASP A 97 8.62 15.31 5.05
C ASP A 97 8.53 15.68 6.54
N THR A 98 8.02 16.87 6.84
CA THR A 98 7.73 17.35 8.21
C THR A 98 6.24 17.46 8.47
N ASP A 99 5.40 17.33 7.44
CA ASP A 99 3.96 17.45 7.51
C ASP A 99 3.29 16.20 6.90
N ILE A 100 2.37 15.58 7.65
CA ILE A 100 1.71 14.32 7.25
C ILE A 100 0.80 14.54 6.05
N HIS A 101 0.00 15.61 6.05
CA HIS A 101 -0.93 15.90 4.97
C HIS A 101 -0.18 16.16 3.65
N HIS A 102 0.84 17.03 3.72
CA HIS A 102 1.67 17.35 2.56
C HIS A 102 2.40 16.12 2.02
N ALA A 103 3.01 15.31 2.90
CA ALA A 103 3.64 14.04 2.54
C ALA A 103 2.68 13.11 1.80
N THR A 104 1.46 12.97 2.32
CA THR A 104 0.45 12.07 1.78
C THR A 104 -0.02 12.51 0.39
N VAL A 105 -0.44 13.76 0.25
CA VAL A 105 -0.92 14.31 -1.03
C VAL A 105 0.17 14.30 -2.10
N LYS A 106 1.42 14.64 -1.73
CA LYS A 106 2.58 14.61 -2.63
C LYS A 106 2.90 13.18 -3.09
N LEU A 107 2.88 12.21 -2.17
CA LEU A 107 3.16 10.81 -2.49
C LEU A 107 2.13 10.24 -3.46
N VAL A 108 0.83 10.42 -3.17
CA VAL A 108 -0.26 9.96 -4.05
C VAL A 108 -0.14 10.61 -5.43
N LYS A 109 0.12 11.92 -5.49
CA LYS A 109 0.33 12.63 -6.76
C LYS A 109 1.47 12.02 -7.59
N ASN A 110 2.59 11.69 -6.96
CA ASN A 110 3.73 11.10 -7.65
C ASN A 110 3.38 9.72 -8.22
N ILE A 111 2.70 8.88 -7.43
CA ILE A 111 2.27 7.54 -7.86
C ILE A 111 1.27 7.65 -9.03
N VAL A 112 0.25 8.49 -8.90
CA VAL A 112 -0.75 8.70 -9.97
C VAL A 112 -0.08 9.17 -11.26
N ASN A 113 0.87 10.11 -11.18
CA ASN A 113 1.61 10.57 -12.35
C ASN A 113 2.44 9.44 -12.98
N THR A 114 3.13 8.63 -12.18
CA THR A 114 3.90 7.48 -12.66
C THR A 114 3.00 6.45 -13.34
N ARG A 115 1.84 6.14 -12.75
CA ARG A 115 0.86 5.22 -13.35
C ARG A 115 0.40 5.73 -14.71
N ARG A 116 0.01 7.00 -14.82
CA ARG A 116 -0.42 7.62 -16.07
C ARG A 116 0.67 7.60 -17.14
N LEU A 117 1.90 7.89 -16.76
CA LEU A 117 3.05 7.84 -17.68
C LEU A 117 3.35 6.42 -18.18
N THR A 118 3.05 5.40 -17.39
CA THR A 118 3.24 3.98 -17.75
C THR A 118 2.00 3.35 -18.40
N GLY A 119 0.98 4.14 -18.72
CA GLY A 119 -0.24 3.69 -19.37
C GLY A 119 -1.23 2.97 -18.43
N LYS A 120 -1.00 3.04 -17.11
CA LYS A 120 -1.94 2.53 -16.10
C LYS A 120 -2.91 3.64 -15.72
N GLY A 121 -4.20 3.38 -15.85
CA GLY A 121 -5.25 4.26 -15.34
C GLY A 121 -5.24 4.38 -13.82
N VAL A 122 -6.04 5.30 -13.31
CA VAL A 122 -6.38 5.39 -11.89
C VAL A 122 -7.87 5.69 -11.83
N ASP A 123 -8.64 4.70 -11.41
CA ASP A 123 -10.09 4.77 -11.27
C ASP A 123 -10.52 4.83 -9.80
N PHE A 124 -9.73 4.21 -8.91
CA PHE A 124 -10.02 4.12 -7.49
C PHE A 124 -8.82 4.50 -6.62
N ILE A 125 -9.08 5.26 -5.56
CA ILE A 125 -8.16 5.53 -4.47
C ILE A 125 -8.86 5.21 -3.15
N THR A 126 -8.32 4.26 -2.38
CA THR A 126 -8.84 3.93 -1.06
C THR A 126 -7.85 4.38 0.02
N ILE A 127 -8.28 5.30 0.87
CA ILE A 127 -7.50 5.86 1.98
C ILE A 127 -7.82 5.08 3.26
N ILE A 128 -6.88 4.31 3.77
CA ILE A 128 -7.00 3.59 5.04
C ILE A 128 -6.22 4.39 6.08
N TYR A 129 -6.91 5.07 7.01
CA TYR A 129 -6.26 5.86 8.06
C TYR A 129 -6.09 5.07 9.35
N GLY A 130 -4.94 5.29 10.01
CA GLY A 130 -4.52 4.58 11.21
C GLY A 130 -4.99 5.23 12.51
N GLU A 131 -4.67 4.59 13.64
CA GLU A 131 -5.06 5.04 14.98
C GLU A 131 -4.54 6.44 15.36
N GLY A 132 -3.45 6.89 14.73
CA GLY A 132 -2.85 8.21 14.94
C GLY A 132 -3.50 9.34 14.14
N MET A 133 -4.57 9.07 13.38
CA MET A 133 -5.26 10.04 12.52
C MET A 133 -6.75 10.10 12.87
N SER A 134 -7.31 11.30 12.86
CA SER A 134 -8.75 11.49 12.97
C SER A 134 -9.45 11.35 11.61
N GLU A 135 -10.75 11.12 11.63
CA GLU A 135 -11.59 11.13 10.43
C GLU A 135 -11.49 12.48 9.69
N ALA A 136 -11.46 13.59 10.43
CA ALA A 136 -11.31 14.93 9.86
C ALA A 136 -9.98 15.11 9.13
N ASP A 137 -8.88 14.54 9.64
CA ASP A 137 -7.58 14.57 8.94
C ASP A 137 -7.64 13.77 7.63
N ALA A 138 -8.31 12.62 7.65
CA ALA A 138 -8.49 11.78 6.46
C ALA A 138 -9.41 12.46 5.42
N GLU A 139 -10.46 13.17 5.86
CA GLU A 139 -11.31 13.98 5.00
C GLU A 139 -10.54 15.10 4.30
N GLN A 140 -9.65 15.80 4.99
CA GLN A 140 -8.80 16.83 4.39
C GLN A 140 -7.90 16.25 3.27
N VAL A 141 -7.35 15.05 3.49
CA VAL A 141 -6.56 14.35 2.47
C VAL A 141 -7.44 13.99 1.28
N ARG A 142 -8.61 13.36 1.53
CA ARG A 142 -9.57 13.01 0.49
C ARG A 142 -9.95 14.23 -0.36
N ASP A 143 -10.36 15.32 0.28
CA ASP A 143 -10.81 16.53 -0.40
C ASP A 143 -9.69 17.18 -1.23
N SER A 144 -8.46 17.15 -0.71
CA SER A 144 -7.27 17.63 -1.44
C SER A 144 -6.96 16.79 -2.67
N LEU A 145 -7.22 15.48 -2.62
CA LEU A 145 -7.06 14.58 -3.75
C LEU A 145 -8.23 14.69 -4.72
N GLN A 146 -9.47 14.74 -4.22
CA GLN A 146 -10.67 14.87 -5.05
C GLN A 146 -10.65 16.16 -5.89
N ALA A 147 -10.16 17.27 -5.31
CA ALA A 147 -9.99 18.53 -6.04
C ALA A 147 -8.98 18.44 -7.21
N LYS A 148 -8.11 17.42 -7.23
CA LYS A 148 -7.07 17.22 -8.26
C LYS A 148 -7.43 16.15 -9.27
N TYR A 149 -8.23 15.19 -8.89
CA TYR A 149 -8.53 14.00 -9.68
C TYR A 149 -10.03 13.88 -9.89
N ASP A 150 -10.54 14.70 -10.82
CA ASP A 150 -11.92 14.60 -11.28
C ASP A 150 -12.12 13.24 -11.98
N GLY A 151 -13.20 12.54 -11.62
CA GLY A 151 -13.51 11.23 -12.18
C GLY A 151 -12.83 10.03 -11.50
N VAL A 152 -11.98 10.23 -10.48
CA VAL A 152 -11.45 9.16 -9.64
C VAL A 152 -12.35 8.98 -8.42
N ASP A 153 -12.77 7.75 -8.14
CA ASP A 153 -13.52 7.43 -6.93
C ASP A 153 -12.59 7.33 -5.72
N ILE A 154 -12.78 8.21 -4.73
CA ILE A 154 -11.92 8.28 -3.55
C ILE A 154 -12.72 7.94 -2.29
N THR A 155 -12.40 6.81 -1.69
CA THR A 155 -13.05 6.31 -0.47
C THR A 155 -12.12 6.38 0.74
N MET A 156 -12.71 6.38 1.95
CA MET A 156 -11.98 6.38 3.21
C MET A 156 -12.44 5.23 4.10
N ILE A 157 -11.50 4.60 4.77
CA ILE A 157 -11.76 3.50 5.71
C ILE A 157 -10.96 3.76 6.99
N ASN A 158 -11.60 3.65 8.15
CA ASN A 158 -10.89 3.59 9.41
C ASN A 158 -10.26 2.20 9.56
N GLY A 159 -8.96 2.12 9.36
CA GLY A 159 -8.19 0.88 9.49
C GLY A 159 -7.70 0.61 10.90
N GLY A 160 -7.60 1.66 11.74
CA GLY A 160 -7.09 1.56 13.11
C GLY A 160 -5.69 0.97 13.22
N GLN A 161 -4.96 0.88 12.10
CA GLN A 161 -3.62 0.28 12.08
C GLN A 161 -2.63 1.15 12.86
N PRO A 162 -1.75 0.54 13.68
CA PRO A 162 -0.67 1.25 14.34
C PRO A 162 0.45 1.59 13.35
N VAL A 163 1.32 2.52 13.71
CA VAL A 163 2.58 2.87 13.01
C VAL A 163 2.35 3.63 11.70
N TYR A 164 1.37 3.27 10.89
CA TYR A 164 1.09 3.95 9.63
C TYR A 164 -0.04 4.96 9.82
N TYR A 165 0.23 6.22 9.53
CA TYR A 165 -0.79 7.26 9.46
C TYR A 165 -1.79 6.97 8.35
N TYR A 166 -1.26 6.63 7.16
CA TYR A 166 -2.05 6.27 6.00
C TYR A 166 -1.46 5.07 5.27
N ILE A 167 -2.35 4.18 4.81
CA ILE A 167 -2.09 3.16 3.78
C ILE A 167 -3.10 3.44 2.68
N ILE A 168 -2.65 3.71 1.46
CA ILE A 168 -3.52 4.14 0.38
C ILE A 168 -3.34 3.19 -0.80
N SER A 169 -4.45 2.58 -1.25
CA SER A 169 -4.53 1.83 -2.49
C SER A 169 -4.78 2.79 -3.66
N ILE A 170 -4.11 2.56 -4.77
CA ILE A 170 -4.26 3.32 -6.01
C ILE A 170 -4.35 2.31 -7.16
N GLU A 171 -5.54 2.23 -7.77
CA GLU A 171 -5.94 1.23 -8.76
C GLU A 171 -6.46 1.84 -10.05
#